data_da14099fd12079561e31af58cea3e263
#
_entry.id   da14099fd12079561e31af58cea3e263
#
_cell.length_a   1.000
_cell.length_b   1.000
_cell.length_c   1.000
_cell.angle_alpha   90.00
_cell.angle_beta   90.00
_cell.angle_gamma   90.00
#
_symmetry.space_group_name_H-M   'P 1'
#
loop_
_entity.id
_entity.type
_entity.pdbx_description
1 polymer ?
#
loop_
_entity_poly.entity_id
_entity_poly.type
_entity_poly.pdbx_seq_one_letter_code
_entity_poly.pdbx_strand_id
1 'polypeptide(L)'
;RLKDVLNKAKVKPSAVYTGHYGADSHLSGNPEKTAISRGVPIAKAMDENNLIVWEMNGEPLPMMNGFPLRLIVPGWPGSVSEKWLTRIWVRDKIHDGEKMGGKSYRMPAYPVAPGVELPDEDMVIITSLPVKSLITFPQTGTKIPRGEKIKIRGHAWSSEIDVDKVDV
;
A
#
# COMPACT_ATOMS: atom_id res chain seq x y z
N ARG A 1 11.65 -11.78 -3.67
CA ARG A 1 10.44 -11.14 -4.20
C ARG A 1 9.22 -11.98 -3.88
N LEU A 2 8.05 -11.35 -3.76
CA LEU A 2 6.79 -12.08 -3.59
C LEU A 2 6.52 -13.03 -4.77
N LYS A 3 6.74 -12.55 -5.99
CA LYS A 3 6.63 -13.33 -7.24
C LYS A 3 7.39 -14.67 -7.18
N ASP A 4 8.61 -14.65 -6.64
CA ASP A 4 9.44 -15.87 -6.59
C ASP A 4 8.84 -16.92 -5.64
N VAL A 5 8.28 -16.46 -4.51
CA VAL A 5 7.57 -17.34 -3.56
C VAL A 5 6.30 -17.91 -4.17
N LEU A 6 5.52 -17.08 -4.87
CA LEU A 6 4.30 -17.52 -5.55
C LEU A 6 4.59 -18.54 -6.66
N ASN A 7 5.64 -18.31 -7.46
CA ASN A 7 6.10 -19.25 -8.49
C ASN A 7 6.55 -20.58 -7.87
N LYS A 8 7.31 -20.52 -6.77
CA LYS A 8 7.75 -21.74 -6.06
C LYS A 8 6.57 -22.50 -5.45
N ALA A 9 5.54 -21.79 -5.02
CA ALA A 9 4.29 -22.38 -4.52
C ALA A 9 3.40 -22.95 -5.64
N LYS A 10 3.76 -22.77 -6.91
CA LYS A 10 3.01 -23.24 -8.09
C LYS A 10 1.55 -22.76 -8.08
N VAL A 11 1.37 -21.44 -8.00
CA VAL A 11 0.05 -20.81 -8.03
C VAL A 11 -0.76 -21.31 -9.23
N LYS A 12 -2.00 -21.72 -8.98
CA LYS A 12 -2.88 -22.25 -10.03
C LYS A 12 -3.34 -21.14 -10.97
N PRO A 13 -3.62 -21.45 -12.25
CA PRO A 13 -4.14 -20.48 -13.22
C PRO A 13 -5.48 -19.84 -12.80
N SER A 14 -6.25 -20.51 -11.95
CA SER A 14 -7.51 -19.97 -11.39
C SER A 14 -7.32 -18.90 -10.31
N ALA A 15 -6.07 -18.59 -9.94
CA ALA A 15 -5.82 -17.56 -8.94
C ALA A 15 -6.23 -16.17 -9.44
N VAL A 16 -7.01 -15.46 -8.63
CA VAL A 16 -7.54 -14.12 -8.94
C VAL A 16 -6.93 -13.07 -8.01
N TYR A 17 -6.70 -13.44 -6.75
CA TYR A 17 -6.33 -12.49 -5.69
C TYR A 17 -5.43 -13.14 -4.65
N THR A 18 -4.69 -12.32 -3.89
CA THR A 18 -4.01 -12.74 -2.67
C THR A 18 -4.64 -12.05 -1.46
N GLY A 19 -4.70 -12.74 -0.32
CA GLY A 19 -5.05 -12.17 0.98
C GLY A 19 -3.85 -12.25 1.91
N HIS A 20 -3.57 -11.18 2.64
CA HIS A 20 -2.40 -11.06 3.51
C HIS A 20 -2.84 -10.97 4.96
N TYR A 21 -2.10 -11.63 5.86
CA TYR A 21 -2.39 -11.67 7.29
C TYR A 21 -1.11 -11.45 8.09
N GLY A 22 -1.22 -10.63 9.11
CA GLY A 22 -0.19 -10.39 10.11
C GLY A 22 -0.47 -11.07 11.45
N ALA A 23 0.47 -11.01 12.36
CA ALA A 23 0.34 -11.48 13.74
C ALA A 23 -0.15 -10.39 14.71
N ASP A 24 -0.55 -9.23 14.19
CA ASP A 24 -1.03 -8.12 15.01
C ASP A 24 -2.38 -8.44 15.65
N SER A 25 -2.55 -7.95 16.87
CA SER A 25 -3.78 -8.17 17.64
C SER A 25 -4.85 -7.14 17.27
N HIS A 26 -6.09 -7.58 17.23
CA HIS A 26 -7.22 -6.67 17.06
C HIS A 26 -7.33 -5.72 18.26
N LEU A 27 -7.65 -4.45 18.02
CA LEU A 27 -7.71 -3.40 19.06
C LEU A 27 -8.71 -3.71 20.20
N SER A 28 -9.69 -4.59 19.98
CA SER A 28 -10.59 -5.04 21.05
C SER A 28 -9.94 -6.03 22.03
N GLY A 29 -8.70 -6.47 21.78
CA GLY A 29 -8.04 -7.51 22.58
C GLY A 29 -8.58 -8.94 22.35
N ASN A 30 -9.57 -9.13 21.48
CA ASN A 30 -10.08 -10.46 21.16
C ASN A 30 -9.13 -11.21 20.20
N PRO A 31 -8.50 -12.32 20.62
CA PRO A 31 -7.53 -13.06 19.82
C PRO A 31 -8.14 -13.78 18.62
N GLU A 32 -9.46 -13.98 18.59
CA GLU A 32 -10.17 -14.60 17.47
C GLU A 32 -10.45 -13.63 16.32
N LYS A 33 -10.28 -12.33 16.56
CA LYS A 33 -10.51 -11.30 15.55
C LYS A 33 -9.21 -10.95 14.84
N THR A 34 -9.23 -11.03 13.53
CA THR A 34 -8.17 -10.48 12.67
C THR A 34 -8.19 -8.95 12.76
N ALA A 35 -7.04 -8.33 13.01
CA ALA A 35 -6.93 -6.88 13.08
C ALA A 35 -7.20 -6.24 11.72
N ILE A 36 -6.54 -6.75 10.69
CA ILE A 36 -6.71 -6.37 9.30
C ILE A 36 -6.30 -7.55 8.42
N SER A 37 -6.97 -7.72 7.30
CA SER A 37 -6.54 -8.62 6.23
C SER A 37 -6.88 -7.98 4.90
N ARG A 38 -5.85 -7.46 4.25
CA ARG A 38 -5.95 -6.84 2.93
C ARG A 38 -5.29 -7.75 1.90
N GLY A 39 -5.47 -7.42 0.63
CA GLY A 39 -4.85 -8.19 -0.44
C GLY A 39 -4.75 -7.39 -1.73
N VAL A 40 -4.21 -8.02 -2.75
CA VAL A 40 -4.03 -7.44 -4.08
C VAL A 40 -4.41 -8.44 -5.17
N PRO A 41 -4.85 -7.98 -6.35
CA PRO A 41 -5.04 -8.85 -7.51
C PRO A 41 -3.78 -9.67 -7.80
N ILE A 42 -3.95 -10.89 -8.34
CA ILE A 42 -2.82 -11.77 -8.63
C ILE A 42 -1.82 -11.12 -9.60
N ALA A 43 -2.28 -10.32 -10.55
CA ALA A 43 -1.42 -9.56 -11.47
C ALA A 43 -0.50 -8.61 -10.68
N LYS A 44 -1.05 -7.87 -9.68
CA LYS A 44 -0.23 -7.03 -8.81
C LYS A 44 0.67 -7.84 -7.90
N ALA A 45 0.23 -8.97 -7.37
CA ALA A 45 1.06 -9.84 -6.54
C ALA A 45 2.30 -10.36 -7.30
N MET A 46 2.20 -10.53 -8.61
CA MET A 46 3.28 -10.97 -9.49
C MET A 46 4.21 -9.85 -9.97
N ASP A 47 3.98 -8.61 -9.56
CA ASP A 47 4.87 -7.47 -9.84
C ASP A 47 6.24 -7.69 -9.19
N GLU A 48 7.29 -7.39 -9.96
CA GLU A 48 8.69 -7.63 -9.54
C GLU A 48 9.15 -6.75 -8.37
N ASN A 49 8.46 -5.64 -8.14
CA ASN A 49 8.77 -4.71 -7.07
C ASN A 49 8.18 -5.10 -5.72
N ASN A 50 7.30 -6.10 -5.66
CA ASN A 50 6.77 -6.59 -4.40
C ASN A 50 7.81 -7.44 -3.66
N LEU A 51 8.05 -7.09 -2.39
CA LEU A 51 9.08 -7.70 -1.60
C LEU A 51 8.52 -8.38 -0.35
N ILE A 52 9.06 -9.53 -0.03
CA ILE A 52 9.01 -10.11 1.30
C ILE A 52 10.34 -9.74 1.98
N VAL A 53 10.27 -8.99 3.06
CA VAL A 53 11.41 -8.32 3.68
C VAL A 53 11.63 -8.85 5.09
N TRP A 54 12.87 -9.15 5.43
CA TRP A 54 13.34 -9.59 6.76
C TRP A 54 14.48 -8.75 7.32
N GLU A 55 15.05 -7.87 6.48
CA GLU A 55 16.12 -6.94 6.83
C GLU A 55 15.84 -5.54 6.32
N MET A 56 16.39 -4.55 6.98
CA MET A 56 16.35 -3.15 6.59
C MET A 56 17.71 -2.51 6.85
N ASN A 57 18.32 -1.93 5.81
CA ASN A 57 19.65 -1.30 5.89
C ASN A 57 20.77 -2.24 6.39
N GLY A 58 20.71 -3.54 6.06
CA GLY A 58 21.71 -4.54 6.44
C GLY A 58 21.52 -5.14 7.83
N GLU A 59 20.43 -4.81 8.51
CA GLU A 59 20.11 -5.34 9.84
C GLU A 59 18.72 -6.00 9.84
N PRO A 60 18.43 -6.92 10.79
CA PRO A 60 17.09 -7.47 10.94
C PRO A 60 16.04 -6.37 11.08
N LEU A 61 14.84 -6.61 10.55
CA LEU A 61 13.73 -5.68 10.69
C LEU A 61 13.50 -5.32 12.17
N PRO A 62 13.37 -4.04 12.53
CA PRO A 62 12.90 -3.67 13.87
C PRO A 62 11.47 -4.21 14.11
N MET A 63 11.16 -4.55 15.37
CA MET A 63 9.83 -5.07 15.77
C MET A 63 8.68 -4.22 15.24
N MET A 64 8.78 -2.90 15.39
CA MET A 64 7.74 -1.95 14.93
C MET A 64 7.61 -1.87 13.40
N ASN A 65 8.62 -2.34 12.66
CA ASN A 65 8.61 -2.39 11.20
C ASN A 65 8.13 -3.74 10.65
N GLY A 66 7.84 -4.72 11.53
CA GLY A 66 7.23 -5.98 11.15
C GLY A 66 8.14 -7.21 11.25
N PHE A 67 9.17 -7.18 12.14
CA PHE A 67 9.98 -8.38 12.42
C PHE A 67 9.08 -9.59 12.76
N PRO A 68 9.38 -10.82 12.30
CA PRO A 68 10.57 -11.17 11.53
C PRO A 68 10.39 -10.97 10.01
N LEU A 69 9.17 -10.79 9.55
CA LEU A 69 8.87 -10.79 8.12
C LEU A 69 7.74 -9.81 7.80
N ARG A 70 7.90 -9.03 6.74
CA ARG A 70 6.84 -8.18 6.23
C ARG A 70 6.71 -8.24 4.72
N LEU A 71 5.51 -7.95 4.23
CA LEU A 71 5.24 -7.70 2.83
C LEU A 71 5.35 -6.20 2.53
N ILE A 72 5.94 -5.84 1.40
CA ILE A 72 5.96 -4.49 0.82
C ILE A 72 5.34 -4.57 -0.57
N VAL A 73 4.31 -3.76 -0.80
CA VAL A 73 3.62 -3.58 -2.09
C VAL A 73 3.74 -2.11 -2.47
N PRO A 74 4.78 -1.73 -3.22
CA PRO A 74 5.03 -0.33 -3.58
C PRO A 74 3.89 0.26 -4.40
N GLY A 75 3.65 1.56 -4.20
CA GLY A 75 2.61 2.31 -4.92
C GLY A 75 1.17 2.02 -4.48
N TRP A 76 0.95 1.08 -3.58
CA TRP A 76 -0.35 0.73 -3.01
C TRP A 76 -0.48 1.23 -1.56
N PRO A 77 -1.70 1.29 -0.99
CA PRO A 77 -1.89 1.71 0.39
C PRO A 77 -1.06 0.88 1.36
N GLY A 78 -0.51 1.51 2.39
CA GLY A 78 0.29 0.83 3.42
C GLY A 78 -0.42 -0.36 4.07
N SER A 79 -1.75 -0.36 4.05
CA SER A 79 -2.59 -1.46 4.58
C SER A 79 -2.48 -2.77 3.80
N VAL A 80 -1.90 -2.80 2.61
CA VAL A 80 -1.60 -4.05 1.87
C VAL A 80 -0.16 -4.50 2.05
N SER A 81 0.69 -3.64 2.66
CA SER A 81 2.09 -3.93 3.02
C SER A 81 2.15 -4.50 4.42
N GLU A 82 1.73 -5.74 4.58
CA GLU A 82 1.48 -6.39 5.87
C GLU A 82 2.74 -6.54 6.70
N LYS A 83 2.72 -6.07 7.95
CA LYS A 83 3.76 -6.31 8.96
C LYS A 83 3.51 -7.62 9.70
N TRP A 84 4.57 -8.17 10.31
CA TRP A 84 4.47 -9.45 11.05
C TRP A 84 3.79 -10.53 10.22
N LEU A 85 4.15 -10.63 8.95
CA LEU A 85 3.50 -11.48 7.96
C LEU A 85 3.46 -12.94 8.40
N THR A 86 2.25 -13.50 8.51
CA THR A 86 2.03 -14.90 8.90
C THR A 86 1.51 -15.75 7.76
N ARG A 87 0.71 -15.15 6.85
CA ARG A 87 0.08 -15.90 5.78
C ARG A 87 -0.16 -15.03 4.54
N ILE A 88 0.13 -15.60 3.38
CA ILE A 88 -0.34 -15.14 2.07
C ILE A 88 -1.29 -16.21 1.54
N TRP A 89 -2.57 -15.87 1.41
CA TRP A 89 -3.59 -16.77 0.93
C TRP A 89 -3.92 -16.45 -0.53
N VAL A 90 -3.61 -17.40 -1.42
CA VAL A 90 -3.96 -17.28 -2.85
C VAL A 90 -5.40 -17.75 -3.04
N ARG A 91 -6.20 -16.92 -3.71
CA ARG A 91 -7.65 -17.12 -3.85
C ARG A 91 -8.08 -17.08 -5.31
N ASP A 92 -9.17 -17.77 -5.60
CA ASP A 92 -9.89 -17.81 -6.88
C ASP A 92 -11.01 -16.76 -6.97
N LYS A 93 -11.10 -15.87 -5.99
CA LYS A 93 -12.02 -14.72 -5.93
C LYS A 93 -11.34 -13.52 -5.25
N ILE A 94 -11.94 -12.34 -5.38
CA ILE A 94 -11.49 -11.15 -4.65
C ILE A 94 -11.46 -11.46 -3.15
N HIS A 95 -10.39 -11.01 -2.48
CA HIS A 95 -10.25 -11.22 -1.04
C HIS A 95 -11.36 -10.48 -0.27
N ASP A 96 -11.99 -11.18 0.66
CA ASP A 96 -13.13 -10.72 1.45
C ASP A 96 -12.80 -10.67 2.96
N GLY A 97 -11.52 -10.51 3.30
CA GLY A 97 -11.05 -10.42 4.69
C GLY A 97 -11.40 -9.10 5.35
N GLU A 98 -11.01 -8.99 6.62
CA GLU A 98 -11.22 -7.79 7.44
C GLU A 98 -10.65 -6.54 6.76
N LYS A 99 -11.45 -5.47 6.69
CA LYS A 99 -11.11 -4.20 6.03
C LYS A 99 -11.08 -4.25 4.48
N MET A 100 -11.55 -5.33 3.85
CA MET A 100 -11.80 -5.37 2.41
C MET A 100 -13.25 -5.00 2.05
N GLY A 101 -14.20 -5.26 2.96
CA GLY A 101 -15.62 -4.93 2.81
C GLY A 101 -16.01 -3.59 3.44
N GLY A 102 -17.27 -3.19 3.22
CA GLY A 102 -17.84 -1.95 3.75
C GLY A 102 -17.12 -0.71 3.26
N LYS A 103 -17.16 0.38 4.03
CA LYS A 103 -16.52 1.66 3.69
C LYS A 103 -15.04 1.75 4.07
N SER A 104 -14.50 0.74 4.78
CA SER A 104 -13.09 0.74 5.19
C SER A 104 -12.15 0.55 4.02
N TYR A 105 -11.15 1.42 3.89
CA TYR A 105 -10.16 1.39 2.80
C TYR A 105 -10.79 1.40 1.40
N ARG A 106 -11.89 2.11 1.28
CA ARG A 106 -12.57 2.39 0.01
C ARG A 106 -12.59 3.89 -0.25
N MET A 107 -12.77 4.25 -1.49
CA MET A 107 -12.89 5.62 -1.96
C MET A 107 -14.07 5.73 -2.92
N PRO A 108 -14.65 6.93 -3.12
CA PRO A 108 -15.64 7.14 -4.17
C PRO A 108 -15.12 6.68 -5.53
N ALA A 109 -15.97 6.06 -6.34
CA ALA A 109 -15.65 5.66 -7.71
C ALA A 109 -15.50 6.88 -8.66
N TYR A 110 -16.00 8.04 -8.25
CA TYR A 110 -15.97 9.31 -8.97
C TYR A 110 -15.75 10.49 -8.02
N PRO A 111 -15.26 11.64 -8.50
CA PRO A 111 -15.07 12.82 -7.66
C PRO A 111 -16.37 13.31 -7.04
N VAL A 112 -16.36 13.59 -5.74
CA VAL A 112 -17.50 14.13 -4.98
C VAL A 112 -17.03 15.28 -4.09
N ALA A 113 -17.95 16.17 -3.72
CA ALA A 113 -17.67 17.24 -2.79
C ALA A 113 -17.33 16.68 -1.38
N PRO A 114 -16.47 17.36 -0.60
CA PRO A 114 -16.18 16.96 0.76
C PRO A 114 -17.46 16.85 1.63
N GLY A 115 -17.56 15.75 2.39
CA GLY A 115 -18.69 15.51 3.30
C GLY A 115 -19.90 14.84 2.67
N VAL A 116 -19.90 14.55 1.37
CA VAL A 116 -20.96 13.77 0.73
C VAL A 116 -20.84 12.32 1.13
N GLU A 117 -21.90 11.74 1.67
CA GLU A 117 -22.00 10.30 1.92
C GLU A 117 -22.49 9.59 0.65
N LEU A 118 -21.81 8.51 0.32
CA LEU A 118 -22.14 7.65 -0.82
C LEU A 118 -22.62 6.27 -0.35
N PRO A 119 -23.50 5.61 -1.12
CA PRO A 119 -23.84 4.21 -0.92
C PRO A 119 -22.62 3.30 -1.18
N ASP A 120 -22.64 2.09 -0.64
CA ASP A 120 -21.48 1.17 -0.71
C ASP A 120 -21.16 0.72 -2.14
N GLU A 121 -22.15 0.66 -3.05
CA GLU A 121 -21.97 0.35 -4.46
C GLU A 121 -21.14 1.39 -5.23
N ASP A 122 -21.15 2.63 -4.78
CA ASP A 122 -20.35 3.72 -5.35
C ASP A 122 -18.95 3.83 -4.75
N MET A 123 -18.60 2.91 -3.83
CA MET A 123 -17.31 2.88 -3.17
C MET A 123 -16.45 1.75 -3.72
N VAL A 124 -15.27 2.09 -4.24
CA VAL A 124 -14.31 1.14 -4.80
C VAL A 124 -13.15 0.87 -3.83
N ILE A 125 -12.57 -0.33 -3.90
CA ILE A 125 -11.38 -0.69 -3.13
C ILE A 125 -10.23 0.23 -3.56
N ILE A 126 -9.55 0.85 -2.60
CA ILE A 126 -8.34 1.63 -2.90
C ILE A 126 -7.26 0.66 -3.38
N THR A 127 -6.81 0.86 -4.60
CA THR A 127 -5.76 0.10 -5.26
C THR A 127 -4.46 0.91 -5.30
N SER A 128 -4.07 1.42 -6.44
CA SER A 128 -2.90 2.28 -6.59
C SER A 128 -3.10 3.64 -5.91
N LEU A 129 -2.02 4.21 -5.38
CA LEU A 129 -2.03 5.57 -4.87
C LEU A 129 -1.98 6.57 -6.04
N PRO A 130 -2.66 7.73 -5.93
CA PRO A 130 -2.59 8.77 -6.94
C PRO A 130 -1.17 9.36 -7.04
N VAL A 131 -0.90 10.07 -8.15
CA VAL A 131 0.33 10.84 -8.30
C VAL A 131 0.49 11.82 -7.14
N LYS A 132 1.72 11.93 -6.64
CA LYS A 132 2.08 12.79 -5.51
C LYS A 132 3.32 13.59 -5.83
N SER A 133 3.44 14.75 -5.18
CA SER A 133 4.65 15.55 -5.20
C SER A 133 4.91 16.18 -3.84
N LEU A 134 6.18 16.49 -3.58
CA LEU A 134 6.63 17.10 -2.35
C LEU A 134 7.82 18.02 -2.66
N ILE A 135 7.73 19.29 -2.28
CA ILE A 135 8.85 20.21 -2.32
C ILE A 135 9.71 19.98 -1.07
N THR A 136 11.00 19.71 -1.27
CA THR A 136 11.97 19.48 -0.20
C THR A 136 12.88 20.67 0.08
N PHE A 137 12.92 21.63 -0.85
CA PHE A 137 13.65 22.88 -0.70
C PHE A 137 12.96 23.98 -1.54
N PRO A 138 12.76 25.22 -1.03
CA PRO A 138 13.12 25.67 0.31
C PRO A 138 12.23 25.06 1.40
N GLN A 139 12.77 24.96 2.62
CA GLN A 139 12.00 24.53 3.78
C GLN A 139 11.12 25.67 4.31
N THR A 140 10.06 25.33 5.01
CA THR A 140 9.20 26.30 5.66
C THR A 140 10.02 27.23 6.56
N GLY A 141 9.79 28.56 6.44
CA GLY A 141 10.51 29.59 7.19
C GLY A 141 11.83 30.04 6.55
N THR A 142 12.26 29.47 5.42
CA THR A 142 13.42 29.99 4.67
C THR A 142 13.16 31.43 4.25
N LYS A 143 14.04 32.35 4.65
CA LYS A 143 14.01 33.75 4.21
C LYS A 143 14.76 33.87 2.88
N ILE A 144 14.08 34.41 1.89
CA ILE A 144 14.63 34.62 0.55
C ILE A 144 14.74 36.12 0.32
N PRO A 145 15.96 36.66 0.00
CA PRO A 145 16.10 38.06 -0.34
C PRO A 145 15.33 38.41 -1.62
N ARG A 146 14.72 39.58 -1.62
CA ARG A 146 13.92 40.04 -2.76
C ARG A 146 14.78 40.16 -4.00
N GLY A 147 14.35 39.58 -5.11
CA GLY A 147 15.03 39.62 -6.40
C GLY A 147 16.11 38.57 -6.61
N GLU A 148 16.40 37.72 -5.63
CA GLU A 148 17.29 36.59 -5.81
C GLU A 148 16.59 35.39 -6.45
N LYS A 149 17.34 34.66 -7.28
CA LYS A 149 16.89 33.38 -7.83
C LYS A 149 17.08 32.30 -6.80
N ILE A 150 16.03 31.53 -6.56
CA ILE A 150 16.09 30.37 -5.68
C ILE A 150 16.00 29.07 -6.48
N LYS A 151 16.75 28.08 -6.05
CA LYS A 151 16.61 26.71 -6.55
C LYS A 151 15.51 26.00 -5.78
N ILE A 152 14.50 25.50 -6.48
CA ILE A 152 13.48 24.64 -5.90
C ILE A 152 13.88 23.18 -6.15
N ARG A 153 13.73 22.34 -5.15
CA ARG A 153 13.93 20.88 -5.24
C ARG A 153 12.74 20.16 -4.66
N GLY A 154 12.39 19.05 -5.27
CA GLY A 154 11.28 18.21 -4.82
C GLY A 154 11.38 16.81 -5.40
N HIS A 155 10.40 16.00 -5.05
CA HIS A 155 10.17 14.68 -5.60
C HIS A 155 8.74 14.62 -6.10
N ALA A 156 8.53 13.95 -7.23
CA ALA A 156 7.20 13.57 -7.73
C ALA A 156 7.24 12.09 -8.08
N TRP A 157 6.16 11.39 -7.79
CA TRP A 157 6.06 9.96 -8.07
C TRP A 157 4.62 9.54 -8.31
N SER A 158 4.44 8.45 -9.00
CA SER A 158 3.20 7.74 -9.20
C SER A 158 3.40 6.26 -8.89
N SER A 159 2.32 5.53 -8.70
CA SER A 159 2.37 4.12 -8.34
C SER A 159 2.47 3.18 -9.54
N GLU A 160 1.96 3.56 -10.71
CA GLU A 160 1.81 2.64 -11.83
C GLU A 160 2.28 3.22 -13.18
N ILE A 161 2.54 4.52 -13.22
CA ILE A 161 2.99 5.23 -14.41
C ILE A 161 4.11 6.18 -14.04
N ASP A 162 4.97 6.49 -14.99
CA ASP A 162 6.02 7.49 -14.80
C ASP A 162 5.41 8.90 -14.75
N VAL A 163 6.08 9.79 -14.02
CA VAL A 163 5.72 11.20 -13.97
C VAL A 163 6.33 11.88 -15.22
N ASP A 164 5.48 12.37 -16.09
CA ASP A 164 5.90 13.03 -17.34
C ASP A 164 6.30 14.48 -17.09
N LYS A 165 5.57 15.21 -16.25
CA LYS A 165 5.75 16.65 -16.04
C LYS A 165 5.47 17.06 -14.59
N VAL A 166 6.23 18.05 -14.13
CA VAL A 166 5.98 18.76 -12.87
C VAL A 166 5.96 20.25 -13.15
N ASP A 167 4.84 20.90 -12.85
CA ASP A 167 4.70 22.37 -12.88
C ASP A 167 4.86 22.91 -11.45
N VAL A 168 5.62 24.03 -11.32
CA VAL A 168 5.93 24.70 -10.04
C VAL A 168 5.51 26.16 -10.09
#